data_1c25bd318879187e3b86f8c26f968c40
#
_entry.id   1c25bd318879187e3b86f8c26f968c40
#
_cell.length_a   1.000
_cell.length_b   1.000
_cell.length_c   1.000
_cell.angle_alpha   90.00
_cell.angle_beta   90.00
_cell.angle_gamma   90.00
#
_symmetry.space_group_name_H-M   'P 1'
#
loop_
_entity.id
_entity.type
_entity.pdbx_description
1 polymer ?
#
loop_
_entity_poly.entity_id
_entity_poly.type
_entity_poly.pdbx_seq_one_letter_code
_entity_poly.pdbx_strand_id
1 'polypeptide(L)'
;MHGAGPTDTRPCPNCGKEIRMLALQCRYCRAWFHEGAPEPAAAGPMPQPRPAAVPSFEKAEAPRYSDAQPVRHLVWLAILSFGLYELYWFYRNWRAIKAVTTHDFSPGWRTAGLFVPIANVFMVYHLFRLAYSLADTPDRQPAFTPGRQTLAYFLLVAVSNVPGPFWPLTFLTVLPMIPVQAELNRFWAAQQPERPVRETYSSVETVILALGMLIMMVVLFGMTAVPAGPA
;
A
#
# COMPACT_ATOMS: atom_id res chain seq x y z
N MET A 1 31.31 15.31 29.17
CA MET A 1 30.95 16.46 28.35
C MET A 1 31.73 16.35 27.06
N HIS A 2 31.17 15.76 26.02
CA HIS A 2 31.81 15.63 24.70
C HIS A 2 31.36 16.82 23.86
N GLY A 3 32.31 17.74 23.60
CA GLY A 3 32.09 18.88 22.73
C GLY A 3 31.74 18.42 21.30
N ALA A 4 30.64 18.91 20.78
CA ALA A 4 30.32 18.79 19.36
C ALA A 4 31.37 19.59 18.59
N GLY A 5 32.15 18.91 17.75
CA GLY A 5 33.05 19.53 16.78
C GLY A 5 32.29 20.38 15.74
N PRO A 6 32.98 21.27 15.01
CA PRO A 6 32.34 22.17 14.06
C PRO A 6 31.51 21.36 13.08
N THR A 7 30.24 21.73 12.94
CA THR A 7 29.29 21.11 12.01
C THR A 7 29.75 21.42 10.59
N ASP A 8 30.33 20.42 9.95
CA ASP A 8 30.80 20.49 8.58
C ASP A 8 29.58 20.61 7.67
N THR A 9 29.17 21.85 7.35
CA THR A 9 28.02 22.17 6.51
C THR A 9 28.45 22.88 5.24
N ARG A 10 27.70 22.73 4.16
CA ARG A 10 27.88 23.44 2.89
C ARG A 10 26.51 23.98 2.42
N PRO A 11 26.50 25.10 1.68
CA PRO A 11 25.28 25.57 1.03
C PRO A 11 24.86 24.60 -0.08
N CYS A 12 23.57 24.30 -0.15
CA CYS A 12 23.01 23.52 -1.24
C CYS A 12 23.12 24.29 -2.57
N PRO A 13 23.70 23.73 -3.64
CA PRO A 13 23.85 24.42 -4.91
C PRO A 13 22.52 24.73 -5.59
N ASN A 14 21.44 24.03 -5.25
CA ASN A 14 20.14 24.21 -5.87
C ASN A 14 19.21 25.19 -5.11
N CYS A 15 19.30 25.27 -3.78
CA CYS A 15 18.39 26.12 -2.98
C CYS A 15 19.09 27.04 -1.96
N GLY A 16 20.43 27.01 -1.89
CA GLY A 16 21.24 27.86 -1.02
C GLY A 16 21.19 27.54 0.48
N LYS A 17 20.35 26.61 0.94
CA LYS A 17 20.23 26.28 2.37
C LYS A 17 21.36 25.38 2.85
N GLU A 18 21.80 25.57 4.09
CA GLU A 18 22.87 24.77 4.67
C GLU A 18 22.48 23.31 4.85
N ILE A 19 23.34 22.41 4.37
CA ILE A 19 23.22 20.96 4.44
C ILE A 19 24.55 20.37 4.95
N ARG A 20 24.51 19.16 5.50
CA ARG A 20 25.73 18.47 5.89
C ARG A 20 26.62 18.23 4.70
N MET A 21 27.94 18.34 4.88
CA MET A 21 28.95 18.16 3.82
C MET A 21 28.80 16.82 3.08
N LEU A 22 28.50 15.75 3.80
CA LEU A 22 28.33 14.40 3.27
C LEU A 22 26.88 14.07 2.85
N ALA A 23 26.00 15.06 2.79
CA ALA A 23 24.61 14.81 2.37
C ALA A 23 24.57 14.46 0.89
N LEU A 24 24.04 13.30 0.54
CA LEU A 24 23.80 12.86 -0.84
C LEU A 24 22.52 13.45 -1.43
N GLN A 25 21.63 13.99 -0.58
CA GLN A 25 20.39 14.62 -0.97
C GLN A 25 20.10 15.84 -0.08
N CYS A 26 19.62 16.92 -0.67
CA CYS A 26 19.17 18.08 0.10
C CYS A 26 17.83 17.82 0.78
N ARG A 27 17.78 17.98 2.11
CA ARG A 27 16.54 17.82 2.88
C ARG A 27 15.46 18.87 2.61
N TYR A 28 15.84 20.00 1.97
CA TYR A 28 14.92 21.11 1.71
C TYR A 28 14.34 21.09 0.30
N CYS A 29 15.19 20.90 -0.74
CA CYS A 29 14.77 20.90 -2.14
C CYS A 29 14.80 19.51 -2.80
N ARG A 30 15.24 18.46 -2.06
CA ARG A 30 15.36 17.08 -2.51
C ARG A 30 16.30 16.85 -3.70
N ALA A 31 17.11 17.83 -4.09
CA ALA A 31 18.11 17.65 -5.13
C ALA A 31 19.16 16.62 -4.70
N TRP A 32 19.51 15.71 -5.61
CA TRP A 32 20.56 14.72 -5.41
C TRP A 32 21.91 15.27 -5.87
N PHE A 33 22.97 14.91 -5.16
CA PHE A 33 24.35 15.31 -5.46
C PHE A 33 25.15 14.08 -5.86
N HIS A 34 25.50 14.02 -7.14
CA HIS A 34 26.34 12.94 -7.68
C HIS A 34 27.83 13.34 -7.81
N GLU A 35 28.20 14.51 -7.33
CA GLU A 35 29.59 14.99 -7.43
C GLU A 35 30.21 15.25 -6.07
N GLY A 36 31.35 14.61 -5.85
CA GLY A 36 32.21 14.84 -4.69
C GLY A 36 33.06 13.66 -4.30
N ALA A 37 33.46 12.79 -5.24
CA ALA A 37 34.64 11.97 -5.02
C ALA A 37 35.86 12.85 -5.24
N PRO A 38 36.79 13.02 -4.26
CA PRO A 38 38.09 13.63 -4.51
C PRO A 38 38.81 12.76 -5.54
N GLU A 39 39.36 13.41 -6.57
CA GLU A 39 40.19 12.77 -7.60
C GLU A 39 41.29 11.96 -6.90
N PRO A 40 41.38 10.64 -7.12
CA PRO A 40 42.43 9.85 -6.48
C PRO A 40 43.78 10.27 -7.03
N ALA A 41 44.62 10.80 -6.15
CA ALA A 41 46.03 10.95 -6.45
C ALA A 41 46.58 9.62 -7.00
N ALA A 42 47.30 9.68 -8.11
CA ALA A 42 47.85 8.54 -8.81
C ALA A 42 48.62 7.59 -7.89
N ALA A 43 47.94 6.58 -7.42
CA ALA A 43 48.52 5.43 -6.74
C ALA A 43 48.55 4.27 -7.74
N GLY A 44 49.72 3.65 -7.92
CA GLY A 44 49.92 2.54 -8.82
C GLY A 44 48.98 1.35 -8.61
N PRO A 45 48.95 0.36 -9.52
CA PRO A 45 47.96 -0.69 -9.54
C PRO A 45 47.97 -1.49 -8.24
N MET A 46 47.02 -1.20 -7.37
CA MET A 46 46.76 -2.06 -6.21
C MET A 46 46.19 -3.39 -6.71
N PRO A 47 46.57 -4.54 -6.08
CA PRO A 47 45.95 -5.82 -6.37
C PRO A 47 44.45 -5.67 -6.11
N GLN A 48 43.64 -5.88 -7.14
CA GLN A 48 42.20 -5.86 -7.00
C GLN A 48 41.81 -6.93 -5.96
N PRO A 49 41.12 -6.56 -4.87
CA PRO A 49 40.52 -7.56 -4.00
C PRO A 49 39.62 -8.43 -4.88
N ARG A 50 39.90 -9.74 -4.89
CA ARG A 50 39.01 -10.69 -5.55
C ARG A 50 37.61 -10.43 -5.01
N PRO A 51 36.58 -10.14 -5.85
CA PRO A 51 35.24 -9.88 -5.34
C PRO A 51 34.88 -11.05 -4.43
N ALA A 52 34.68 -10.78 -3.15
CA ALA A 52 34.02 -11.74 -2.28
C ALA A 52 32.75 -12.16 -3.02
N ALA A 53 32.55 -13.47 -3.21
CA ALA A 53 31.35 -13.98 -3.83
C ALA A 53 30.19 -13.37 -3.06
N VAL A 54 29.59 -12.32 -3.62
CA VAL A 54 28.34 -11.78 -3.12
C VAL A 54 27.40 -12.96 -3.18
N PRO A 55 26.82 -13.43 -2.05
CA PRO A 55 25.84 -14.48 -2.10
C PRO A 55 24.85 -14.04 -3.18
N SER A 56 24.73 -14.84 -4.24
CA SER A 56 23.73 -14.63 -5.25
C SER A 56 22.39 -14.75 -4.53
N PHE A 57 21.90 -13.60 -4.00
CA PHE A 57 20.48 -13.49 -3.70
C PHE A 57 19.82 -13.85 -5.01
N GLU A 58 19.28 -15.05 -5.04
CA GLU A 58 18.47 -15.56 -6.11
C GLU A 58 17.58 -14.40 -6.58
N LYS A 59 17.90 -13.93 -7.79
CA LYS A 59 17.32 -12.73 -8.36
C LYS A 59 15.82 -12.96 -8.31
N ALA A 60 15.16 -12.37 -7.30
CA ALA A 60 13.74 -12.56 -7.07
C ALA A 60 13.07 -12.36 -8.42
N GLU A 61 12.57 -13.43 -9.01
CA GLU A 61 12.03 -13.47 -10.37
C GLU A 61 11.02 -12.33 -10.45
N ALA A 62 11.28 -11.35 -11.34
CA ALA A 62 10.48 -10.14 -11.40
C ALA A 62 9.01 -10.54 -11.51
N PRO A 63 8.11 -10.02 -10.65
CA PRO A 63 6.74 -10.49 -10.60
C PRO A 63 6.15 -10.49 -12.01
N ARG A 64 5.64 -11.62 -12.43
CA ARG A 64 5.18 -11.90 -13.78
C ARG A 64 4.02 -10.98 -14.21
N TYR A 65 3.32 -10.41 -13.23
CA TYR A 65 2.13 -9.58 -13.41
C TYR A 65 2.28 -8.21 -12.74
N SER A 66 1.51 -7.24 -13.24
CA SER A 66 1.39 -5.94 -12.60
C SER A 66 0.76 -6.04 -11.21
N ASP A 67 1.06 -5.08 -10.34
CA ASP A 67 0.38 -4.88 -9.05
C ASP A 67 -1.03 -4.30 -9.21
N ALA A 68 -1.40 -3.84 -10.42
CA ALA A 68 -2.77 -3.46 -10.76
C ALA A 68 -3.73 -4.65 -10.59
N GLN A 69 -4.97 -4.34 -10.22
CA GLN A 69 -6.03 -5.33 -10.05
C GLN A 69 -7.30 -4.87 -10.73
N PRO A 70 -7.96 -5.72 -11.58
CA PRO A 70 -9.26 -5.39 -12.14
C PRO A 70 -10.28 -5.07 -11.04
N VAL A 71 -11.01 -3.97 -11.19
CA VAL A 71 -12.05 -3.56 -10.22
C VAL A 71 -13.09 -4.66 -10.02
N ARG A 72 -13.44 -5.39 -11.09
CA ARG A 72 -14.34 -6.56 -10.99
C ARG A 72 -13.84 -7.62 -10.00
N HIS A 73 -12.51 -7.87 -9.96
CA HIS A 73 -11.93 -8.83 -9.01
C HIS A 73 -12.07 -8.33 -7.57
N LEU A 74 -11.81 -7.04 -7.32
CA LEU A 74 -12.03 -6.45 -6.00
C LEU A 74 -13.47 -6.65 -5.55
N VAL A 75 -14.45 -6.31 -6.39
CA VAL A 75 -15.88 -6.39 -6.05
C VAL A 75 -16.29 -7.83 -5.75
N TRP A 76 -15.99 -8.78 -6.65
CA TRP A 76 -16.37 -10.17 -6.45
C TRP A 76 -15.68 -10.81 -5.25
N LEU A 77 -14.38 -10.55 -5.07
CA LEU A 77 -13.64 -11.07 -3.93
C LEU A 77 -14.13 -10.49 -2.60
N ALA A 78 -14.45 -9.20 -2.52
CA ALA A 78 -14.98 -8.59 -1.30
C ALA A 78 -16.35 -9.18 -0.93
N ILE A 79 -17.27 -9.29 -1.88
CA ILE A 79 -18.63 -9.82 -1.64
C ILE A 79 -18.57 -11.31 -1.30
N LEU A 80 -17.95 -12.13 -2.16
CA LEU A 80 -17.97 -13.59 -2.01
C LEU A 80 -17.10 -14.10 -0.87
N SER A 81 -16.11 -13.33 -0.42
CA SER A 81 -15.30 -13.67 0.75
C SER A 81 -15.90 -13.19 2.07
N PHE A 82 -17.11 -12.65 2.07
CA PHE A 82 -17.75 -12.09 3.27
C PHE A 82 -16.87 -11.04 3.97
N GLY A 83 -16.23 -10.16 3.16
CA GLY A 83 -15.37 -9.09 3.64
C GLY A 83 -13.92 -9.49 4.01
N LEU A 84 -13.59 -10.79 4.09
CA LEU A 84 -12.23 -11.23 4.42
C LEU A 84 -11.19 -10.69 3.42
N TYR A 85 -11.59 -10.55 2.16
CA TYR A 85 -10.70 -10.03 1.13
C TYR A 85 -10.28 -8.58 1.38
N GLU A 86 -11.10 -7.77 2.03
CA GLU A 86 -10.77 -6.38 2.33
C GLU A 86 -9.47 -6.28 3.16
N LEU A 87 -9.29 -7.15 4.17
CA LEU A 87 -8.07 -7.19 4.97
C LEU A 87 -6.84 -7.53 4.12
N TYR A 88 -6.99 -8.53 3.24
CA TYR A 88 -5.91 -8.89 2.31
C TYR A 88 -5.63 -7.79 1.30
N TRP A 89 -6.66 -7.10 0.80
CA TRP A 89 -6.53 -5.97 -0.10
C TRP A 89 -5.71 -4.83 0.52
N PHE A 90 -5.96 -4.48 1.79
CA PHE A 90 -5.16 -3.51 2.53
C PHE A 90 -3.70 -3.98 2.64
N TYR A 91 -3.47 -5.21 3.08
CA TYR A 91 -2.12 -5.78 3.20
C TYR A 91 -1.36 -5.77 1.88
N ARG A 92 -1.99 -6.26 0.81
CA ARG A 92 -1.41 -6.32 -0.53
C ARG A 92 -1.00 -4.93 -1.02
N ASN A 93 -1.88 -3.94 -0.90
CA ASN A 93 -1.59 -2.59 -1.35
C ASN A 93 -0.50 -1.92 -0.49
N TRP A 94 -0.50 -2.09 0.84
CA TRP A 94 0.60 -1.63 1.69
C TRP A 94 1.94 -2.24 1.28
N ARG A 95 1.96 -3.54 0.98
CA ARG A 95 3.17 -4.24 0.55
C ARG A 95 3.68 -3.72 -0.80
N ALA A 96 2.79 -3.57 -1.78
CA ALA A 96 3.12 -3.08 -3.10
C ALA A 96 3.64 -1.63 -3.06
N ILE A 97 2.97 -0.75 -2.32
CA ILE A 97 3.38 0.66 -2.15
C ILE A 97 4.72 0.76 -1.43
N LYS A 98 4.96 -0.05 -0.38
CA LYS A 98 6.27 -0.09 0.29
C LYS A 98 7.42 -0.38 -0.66
N ALA A 99 7.21 -1.25 -1.65
CA ALA A 99 8.24 -1.64 -2.61
C ALA A 99 8.68 -0.49 -3.54
N VAL A 100 7.85 0.54 -3.71
CA VAL A 100 8.11 1.67 -4.63
C VAL A 100 8.26 3.02 -3.92
N THR A 101 8.09 3.05 -2.59
CA THR A 101 8.25 4.27 -1.79
C THR A 101 9.42 4.13 -0.82
N THR A 102 10.03 5.26 -0.48
CA THR A 102 11.11 5.31 0.53
C THR A 102 10.59 5.30 1.98
N HIS A 103 9.28 5.18 2.17
CA HIS A 103 8.68 5.17 3.50
C HIS A 103 8.95 3.85 4.21
N ASP A 104 9.60 3.94 5.37
CA ASP A 104 9.80 2.77 6.21
C ASP A 104 8.56 2.52 7.08
N PHE A 105 7.80 1.50 6.72
CA PHE A 105 6.65 1.01 7.49
C PHE A 105 6.49 -0.50 7.32
N SER A 106 5.86 -1.14 8.29
CA SER A 106 5.52 -2.56 8.21
C SER A 106 4.10 -2.74 7.65
N PRO A 107 3.92 -3.39 6.47
CA PRO A 107 2.59 -3.70 5.94
C PRO A 107 1.76 -4.54 6.91
N GLY A 108 2.38 -5.51 7.61
CA GLY A 108 1.71 -6.35 8.59
C GLY A 108 1.17 -5.55 9.78
N TRP A 109 1.97 -4.66 10.37
CA TRP A 109 1.52 -3.81 11.48
C TRP A 109 0.40 -2.85 11.07
N ARG A 110 0.46 -2.29 9.86
CA ARG A 110 -0.63 -1.44 9.36
C ARG A 110 -1.91 -2.23 9.15
N THR A 111 -1.82 -3.46 8.65
CA THR A 111 -2.99 -4.34 8.51
C THR A 111 -3.52 -4.78 9.88
N ALA A 112 -2.64 -5.11 10.83
CA ALA A 112 -3.05 -5.41 12.21
C ALA A 112 -3.76 -4.21 12.87
N GLY A 113 -3.34 -2.98 12.55
CA GLY A 113 -4.01 -1.76 13.01
C GLY A 113 -5.48 -1.63 12.59
N LEU A 114 -5.92 -2.35 11.54
CA LEU A 114 -7.33 -2.37 11.12
C LEU A 114 -8.25 -3.02 12.17
N PHE A 115 -7.72 -3.85 13.06
CA PHE A 115 -8.49 -4.45 14.16
C PHE A 115 -8.63 -3.53 15.39
N VAL A 116 -7.90 -2.42 15.42
CA VAL A 116 -7.97 -1.43 16.50
C VAL A 116 -8.85 -0.27 16.04
N PRO A 117 -10.01 0.00 16.65
CA PRO A 117 -11.04 0.93 16.11
C PRO A 117 -10.51 2.31 15.74
N ILE A 118 -9.69 2.94 16.60
CA ILE A 118 -9.12 4.27 16.33
C ILE A 118 -8.04 4.18 15.25
N ALA A 119 -7.13 3.21 15.35
CA ALA A 119 -6.06 3.03 14.38
C ALA A 119 -6.61 2.68 12.99
N ASN A 120 -7.71 1.91 12.92
CA ASN A 120 -8.38 1.56 11.69
C ASN A 120 -8.72 2.80 10.84
N VAL A 121 -9.31 3.83 11.44
CA VAL A 121 -9.66 5.06 10.73
C VAL A 121 -8.42 5.69 10.09
N PHE A 122 -7.33 5.79 10.86
CA PHE A 122 -6.07 6.35 10.35
C PHE A 122 -5.44 5.47 9.26
N MET A 123 -5.49 4.14 9.40
CA MET A 123 -4.91 3.23 8.41
C MET A 123 -5.66 3.30 7.09
N VAL A 124 -7.00 3.25 7.12
CA VAL A 124 -7.84 3.37 5.92
C VAL A 124 -7.62 4.73 5.24
N TYR A 125 -7.72 5.83 6.01
CA TYR A 125 -7.49 7.17 5.47
C TYR A 125 -6.10 7.33 4.86
N HIS A 126 -5.07 6.82 5.53
CA HIS A 126 -3.70 6.93 5.05
C HIS A 126 -3.47 6.16 3.75
N LEU A 127 -4.02 4.94 3.60
CA LEU A 127 -3.94 4.20 2.34
C LEU A 127 -4.67 4.96 1.22
N PHE A 128 -5.89 5.43 1.46
CA PHE A 128 -6.68 6.16 0.48
C PHE A 128 -5.95 7.44 0.04
N ARG A 129 -5.49 8.23 1.01
CA ARG A 129 -4.69 9.44 0.72
C ARG A 129 -3.45 9.12 -0.13
N LEU A 130 -2.73 8.05 0.22
CA LEU A 130 -1.52 7.66 -0.50
C LEU A 130 -1.84 7.20 -1.92
N ALA A 131 -2.91 6.43 -2.13
CA ALA A 131 -3.35 6.02 -3.46
C ALA A 131 -3.63 7.22 -4.37
N TYR A 132 -4.35 8.23 -3.86
CA TYR A 132 -4.62 9.46 -4.61
C TYR A 132 -3.34 10.27 -4.87
N SER A 133 -2.44 10.39 -3.89
CA SER A 133 -1.20 11.15 -4.05
C SER A 133 -0.20 10.49 -5.01
N LEU A 134 -0.21 9.17 -5.13
CA LEU A 134 0.64 8.44 -6.07
C LEU A 134 0.13 8.52 -7.51
N ALA A 135 -1.20 8.63 -7.69
CA ALA A 135 -1.85 8.76 -9.00
C ALA A 135 -2.04 10.21 -9.43
N ASP A 136 -1.59 11.18 -8.61
CA ASP A 136 -1.77 12.61 -8.87
C ASP A 136 -0.94 13.07 -10.07
N THR A 137 -1.59 13.82 -10.97
CA THR A 137 -0.96 14.46 -12.12
C THR A 137 -1.42 15.91 -12.20
N PRO A 138 -0.58 16.87 -12.66
CA PRO A 138 -0.90 18.30 -12.65
C PRO A 138 -2.21 18.67 -13.36
N ASP A 139 -2.55 17.92 -14.39
CA ASP A 139 -3.70 18.23 -15.26
C ASP A 139 -5.01 17.54 -14.83
N ARG A 140 -4.99 16.87 -13.68
CA ARG A 140 -6.14 16.06 -13.29
C ARG A 140 -6.67 16.41 -11.91
N GLN A 141 -7.97 16.62 -11.85
CA GLN A 141 -8.72 16.68 -10.59
C GLN A 141 -9.47 15.35 -10.37
N PRO A 142 -9.17 14.61 -9.30
CA PRO A 142 -9.89 13.39 -8.99
C PRO A 142 -11.34 13.71 -8.60
N ALA A 143 -12.29 12.91 -9.10
CA ALA A 143 -13.72 13.08 -8.81
C ALA A 143 -14.08 12.88 -7.33
N PHE A 144 -13.22 12.17 -6.60
CA PHE A 144 -13.40 11.87 -5.17
C PHE A 144 -12.17 12.27 -4.37
N THR A 145 -12.38 12.60 -3.10
CA THR A 145 -11.30 12.90 -2.17
C THR A 145 -11.09 11.75 -1.20
N PRO A 146 -9.86 11.52 -0.71
CA PRO A 146 -9.57 10.46 0.26
C PRO A 146 -10.45 10.53 1.51
N GLY A 147 -10.71 11.75 2.02
CA GLY A 147 -11.55 11.95 3.20
C GLY A 147 -13.01 11.54 2.99
N ARG A 148 -13.59 11.88 1.84
CA ARG A 148 -14.97 11.49 1.51
C ARG A 148 -15.11 9.97 1.36
N GLN A 149 -14.12 9.32 0.74
CA GLN A 149 -14.12 7.86 0.59
C GLN A 149 -13.97 7.17 1.94
N THR A 150 -13.09 7.67 2.81
CA THR A 150 -12.92 7.14 4.16
C THR A 150 -14.20 7.30 4.97
N LEU A 151 -14.83 8.48 4.91
CA LEU A 151 -16.10 8.72 5.59
C LEU A 151 -17.20 7.78 5.09
N ALA A 152 -17.34 7.63 3.76
CA ALA A 152 -18.33 6.72 3.18
C ALA A 152 -18.09 5.26 3.61
N TYR A 153 -16.84 4.82 3.64
CA TYR A 153 -16.47 3.49 4.12
C TYR A 153 -16.93 3.27 5.56
N PHE A 154 -16.59 4.19 6.47
CA PHE A 154 -16.95 4.04 7.90
C PHE A 154 -18.43 4.24 8.17
N LEU A 155 -19.15 5.05 7.40
CA LEU A 155 -20.61 5.13 7.51
C LEU A 155 -21.28 3.81 7.14
N LEU A 156 -20.81 3.15 6.07
CA LEU A 156 -21.33 1.83 5.69
C LEU A 156 -21.00 0.77 6.75
N VAL A 157 -19.76 0.75 7.27
CA VAL A 157 -19.37 -0.12 8.38
C VAL A 157 -20.24 0.13 9.61
N ALA A 158 -20.47 1.38 9.99
CA ALA A 158 -21.27 1.73 11.16
C ALA A 158 -22.74 1.26 11.01
N VAL A 159 -23.35 1.54 9.85
CA VAL A 159 -24.75 1.15 9.58
C VAL A 159 -24.91 -0.37 9.51
N SER A 160 -23.96 -1.08 8.88
CA SER A 160 -24.01 -2.55 8.80
C SER A 160 -23.87 -3.25 10.16
N ASN A 161 -23.31 -2.57 11.16
CA ASN A 161 -23.15 -3.08 12.53
C ASN A 161 -24.33 -2.69 13.46
N VAL A 162 -25.33 -1.95 12.95
CA VAL A 162 -26.55 -1.70 13.73
C VAL A 162 -27.34 -3.02 13.85
N PRO A 163 -27.77 -3.40 15.06
CA PRO A 163 -28.61 -4.59 15.23
C PRO A 163 -29.87 -4.56 14.36
N GLY A 164 -30.15 -5.62 13.62
CA GLY A 164 -31.31 -5.70 12.73
C GLY A 164 -30.98 -6.12 11.30
N PRO A 165 -31.83 -5.80 10.32
CA PRO A 165 -31.69 -6.28 8.95
C PRO A 165 -30.59 -5.57 8.13
N PHE A 166 -29.76 -4.75 8.74
CA PHE A 166 -28.77 -3.91 8.04
C PHE A 166 -27.45 -4.60 7.74
N TRP A 167 -27.20 -5.80 8.30
CA TRP A 167 -25.95 -6.54 8.08
C TRP A 167 -25.60 -6.74 6.59
N PRO A 168 -26.55 -6.90 5.61
CA PRO A 168 -26.18 -7.05 4.21
C PRO A 168 -25.49 -5.80 3.62
N LEU A 169 -25.63 -4.64 4.28
CA LEU A 169 -24.96 -3.41 3.86
C LEU A 169 -23.42 -3.51 3.99
N THR A 170 -22.92 -4.49 4.75
CA THR A 170 -21.46 -4.78 4.79
C THR A 170 -20.90 -5.07 3.40
N PHE A 171 -21.68 -5.64 2.47
CA PHE A 171 -21.22 -5.87 1.09
C PHE A 171 -21.04 -4.59 0.30
N LEU A 172 -21.61 -3.47 0.74
CA LEU A 172 -21.47 -2.17 0.09
C LEU A 172 -20.19 -1.43 0.52
N THR A 173 -19.46 -1.93 1.53
CA THR A 173 -18.17 -1.35 1.97
C THR A 173 -17.13 -1.34 0.85
N VAL A 174 -17.26 -2.22 -0.14
CA VAL A 174 -16.43 -2.23 -1.33
C VAL A 174 -16.63 -1.00 -2.23
N LEU A 175 -17.80 -0.34 -2.21
CA LEU A 175 -18.10 0.79 -3.09
C LEU A 175 -17.13 1.98 -2.92
N PRO A 176 -16.83 2.45 -1.71
CA PRO A 176 -15.81 3.49 -1.50
C PRO A 176 -14.39 3.05 -1.90
N MET A 177 -14.11 1.74 -1.95
CA MET A 177 -12.80 1.22 -2.35
C MET A 177 -12.61 1.21 -3.88
N ILE A 178 -13.70 1.18 -4.65
CA ILE A 178 -13.64 1.15 -6.13
C ILE A 178 -12.85 2.33 -6.72
N PRO A 179 -13.15 3.60 -6.40
CA PRO A 179 -12.36 4.71 -6.92
C PRO A 179 -10.92 4.70 -6.43
N VAL A 180 -10.65 4.25 -5.20
CA VAL A 180 -9.28 4.10 -4.68
C VAL A 180 -8.51 3.07 -5.49
N GLN A 181 -9.14 1.92 -5.80
CA GLN A 181 -8.53 0.90 -6.67
C GLN A 181 -8.28 1.43 -8.09
N ALA A 182 -9.17 2.25 -8.62
CA ALA A 182 -8.97 2.87 -9.92
C ALA A 182 -7.76 3.82 -9.94
N GLU A 183 -7.53 4.59 -8.87
CA GLU A 183 -6.32 5.41 -8.73
C GLU A 183 -5.05 4.55 -8.63
N LEU A 184 -5.07 3.50 -7.81
CA LEU A 184 -3.94 2.56 -7.73
C LEU A 184 -3.65 1.91 -9.08
N ASN A 185 -4.67 1.53 -9.83
CA ASN A 185 -4.49 0.93 -11.16
C ASN A 185 -3.83 1.91 -12.15
N ARG A 186 -4.17 3.20 -12.08
CA ARG A 186 -3.50 4.24 -12.90
C ARG A 186 -2.04 4.38 -12.54
N PHE A 187 -1.75 4.45 -11.26
CA PHE A 187 -0.37 4.50 -10.78
C PHE A 187 0.44 3.29 -11.26
N TRP A 188 -0.10 2.07 -11.10
CA TRP A 188 0.58 0.85 -11.54
C TRP A 188 0.72 0.75 -13.06
N ALA A 189 -0.27 1.20 -13.82
CA ALA A 189 -0.17 1.24 -15.29
C ALA A 189 0.97 2.17 -15.74
N ALA A 190 1.19 3.28 -15.05
CA ALA A 190 2.29 4.19 -15.34
C ALA A 190 3.66 3.64 -14.91
N GLN A 191 3.71 2.93 -13.75
CA GLN A 191 4.96 2.37 -13.19
C GLN A 191 5.37 1.04 -13.84
N GLN A 192 4.43 0.27 -14.34
CA GLN A 192 4.64 -1.10 -14.81
C GLN A 192 3.96 -1.34 -16.17
N PRO A 193 4.22 -0.50 -17.20
CA PRO A 193 3.50 -0.58 -18.48
C PRO A 193 3.72 -1.91 -19.22
N GLU A 194 4.89 -2.54 -19.03
CA GLU A 194 5.26 -3.80 -19.67
C GLU A 194 4.64 -5.05 -19.01
N ARG A 195 4.00 -4.90 -17.83
CA ARG A 195 3.49 -6.03 -17.07
C ARG A 195 2.00 -6.21 -17.33
N PRO A 196 1.55 -7.41 -17.76
CA PRO A 196 0.13 -7.66 -17.93
C PRO A 196 -0.60 -7.66 -16.59
N VAL A 197 -1.82 -7.13 -16.58
CA VAL A 197 -2.70 -7.22 -15.41
C VAL A 197 -3.20 -8.65 -15.29
N ARG A 198 -3.18 -9.20 -14.07
CA ARG A 198 -3.65 -10.57 -13.83
C ARG A 198 -5.17 -10.68 -14.02
N GLU A 199 -5.60 -11.53 -14.92
CA GLU A 199 -7.01 -11.82 -15.22
C GLU A 199 -7.58 -12.96 -14.35
N THR A 200 -6.73 -13.76 -13.71
CA THR A 200 -7.10 -14.91 -12.86
C THR A 200 -6.83 -14.62 -11.39
N TYR A 201 -7.55 -15.27 -10.49
CA TYR A 201 -7.27 -15.18 -9.05
C TYR A 201 -5.93 -15.84 -8.69
N SER A 202 -5.23 -15.27 -7.75
CA SER A 202 -4.03 -15.88 -7.17
C SER A 202 -4.43 -17.01 -6.20
N SER A 203 -3.46 -17.88 -5.87
CA SER A 203 -3.70 -18.96 -4.89
C SER A 203 -4.20 -18.42 -3.55
N VAL A 204 -3.67 -17.28 -3.08
CA VAL A 204 -4.10 -16.63 -1.83
C VAL A 204 -5.54 -16.12 -1.96
N GLU A 205 -5.88 -15.47 -3.07
CA GLU A 205 -7.25 -14.98 -3.33
C GLU A 205 -8.25 -16.13 -3.41
N THR A 206 -7.86 -17.25 -4.03
CA THR A 206 -8.70 -18.46 -4.10
C THR A 206 -8.95 -19.05 -2.70
N VAL A 207 -7.92 -19.12 -1.85
CA VAL A 207 -8.06 -19.61 -0.46
C VAL A 207 -8.98 -18.68 0.34
N ILE A 208 -8.79 -17.36 0.24
CA ILE A 208 -9.64 -16.37 0.93
C ILE A 208 -11.09 -16.49 0.47
N LEU A 209 -11.31 -16.67 -0.84
CA LEU A 209 -12.63 -16.86 -1.41
C LEU A 209 -13.29 -18.12 -0.87
N ALA A 210 -12.59 -19.26 -0.87
CA ALA A 210 -13.11 -20.53 -0.35
C ALA A 210 -13.47 -20.43 1.14
N LEU A 211 -12.61 -19.80 1.94
CA LEU A 211 -12.86 -19.59 3.37
C LEU A 211 -14.08 -18.67 3.61
N GLY A 212 -14.16 -17.56 2.86
CA GLY A 212 -15.28 -16.63 2.97
C GLY A 212 -16.61 -17.25 2.55
N MET A 213 -16.62 -18.03 1.47
CA MET A 213 -17.80 -18.79 1.05
C MET A 213 -18.24 -19.81 2.12
N LEU A 214 -17.28 -20.49 2.77
CA LEU A 214 -17.60 -21.40 3.88
C LEU A 214 -18.26 -20.65 5.05
N ILE A 215 -17.70 -19.50 5.44
CA ILE A 215 -18.27 -18.66 6.50
C ILE A 215 -19.68 -18.20 6.10
N MET A 216 -19.86 -17.74 4.87
CA MET A 216 -21.17 -17.31 4.37
C MET A 216 -22.21 -18.45 4.44
N MET A 217 -21.83 -19.66 4.04
CA MET A 217 -22.69 -20.83 4.16
C MET A 217 -23.10 -21.12 5.61
N VAL A 218 -22.14 -21.07 6.55
CA VAL A 218 -22.43 -21.29 7.98
C VAL A 218 -23.39 -20.23 8.52
N VAL A 219 -23.18 -18.95 8.17
CA VAL A 219 -24.07 -17.85 8.59
C VAL A 219 -25.47 -18.04 8.04
N LEU A 220 -25.61 -18.30 6.73
CA LEU A 220 -26.92 -18.51 6.10
C LEU A 220 -27.65 -19.72 6.68
N PHE A 221 -26.95 -20.85 6.87
CA PHE A 221 -27.52 -22.03 7.50
C PHE A 221 -27.97 -21.76 8.94
N GLY A 222 -27.13 -21.05 9.72
CA GLY A 222 -27.49 -20.65 11.10
C GLY A 222 -28.75 -19.78 11.17
N MET A 223 -28.92 -18.86 10.19
CA MET A 223 -30.12 -18.01 10.12
C MET A 223 -31.40 -18.80 9.81
N THR A 224 -31.31 -19.88 9.02
CA THR A 224 -32.46 -20.73 8.69
C THR A 224 -32.79 -21.73 9.80
N ALA A 225 -31.82 -22.11 10.63
CA ALA A 225 -31.97 -23.07 11.71
C ALA A 225 -32.59 -22.48 13.00
N VAL A 226 -32.66 -21.15 13.13
CA VAL A 226 -33.34 -20.52 14.27
C VAL A 226 -34.87 -20.63 14.07
N PRO A 227 -35.59 -21.42 14.88
CA PRO A 227 -37.04 -21.50 14.76
C PRO A 227 -37.64 -20.12 15.02
N ALA A 228 -38.62 -19.72 14.19
CA ALA A 228 -39.43 -18.55 14.49
C ALA A 228 -40.04 -18.74 15.87
N GLY A 229 -39.62 -17.94 16.86
CA GLY A 229 -40.19 -17.98 18.20
C GLY A 229 -41.71 -17.83 18.14
N PRO A 230 -42.46 -18.35 19.10
CA PRO A 230 -43.92 -18.20 19.13
C PRO A 230 -44.28 -16.71 19.13
N ALA A 231 -45.19 -16.36 18.22
CA ALA A 231 -45.70 -15.00 18.06
C ALA A 231 -46.53 -14.57 19.29
#